data_17c019698e219ceca099f41e2f7d9055
#
_entry.id   17c019698e219ceca099f41e2f7d9055
#
_cell.length_a   1.000
_cell.length_b   1.000
_cell.length_c   1.000
_cell.angle_alpha   90.00
_cell.angle_beta   90.00
_cell.angle_gamma   90.00
#
_symmetry.space_group_name_H-M   'P 1'
#
loop_
_entity.id
_entity.type
_entity.pdbx_description
1 polymer ?
#
loop_
_entity_poly.entity_id
_entity_poly.type
_entity_poly.pdbx_seq_one_letter_code
_entity_poly.pdbx_strand_id
1 'polypeptide(L)'
;MPRARGRSLVETAAALAGGLDPRERDAFLALRGIGPWTADYVAMRCGDPDVLLETDLGVRRGFARLGDPAALVRRAEAWRPWRSYAVQHLWSLA
;
A
#
# COMPACT_ATOMS: atom_id res chain seq x y z
N MET A 1 -4.31 14.60 19.64
CA MET A 1 -3.70 14.31 18.32
C MET A 1 -2.61 15.34 18.05
N PRO A 2 -1.42 14.92 17.63
CA PRO A 2 -0.39 15.88 17.23
C PRO A 2 -0.86 16.79 16.10
N ARG A 3 -0.41 18.06 16.12
CA ARG A 3 -0.81 19.04 15.09
C ARG A 3 -0.47 18.58 13.68
N ALA A 4 0.68 17.93 13.50
CA ALA A 4 1.10 17.42 12.19
C ALA A 4 0.11 16.41 11.62
N ARG A 5 -0.41 15.50 12.44
CA ARG A 5 -1.42 14.54 12.01
C ARG A 5 -2.75 15.21 11.70
N GLY A 6 -3.14 16.21 12.50
CA GLY A 6 -4.34 16.99 12.24
C GLY A 6 -4.27 17.70 10.90
N ARG A 7 -3.14 18.35 10.60
CA ARG A 7 -2.94 18.98 9.29
C ARG A 7 -2.99 17.99 8.15
N SER A 8 -2.33 16.83 8.30
CA SER A 8 -2.35 15.78 7.28
C SER A 8 -3.77 15.31 7.00
N LEU A 9 -4.57 15.12 8.02
CA LEU A 9 -5.97 14.71 7.85
C LEU A 9 -6.77 15.75 7.09
N VAL A 10 -6.63 17.04 7.45
CA VAL A 10 -7.35 18.12 6.79
C VAL A 10 -6.91 18.25 5.34
N GLU A 11 -5.60 18.26 5.07
CA GLU A 11 -5.07 18.39 3.71
C GLU A 11 -5.49 17.20 2.85
N THR A 12 -5.45 15.99 3.39
CA THR A 12 -5.86 14.79 2.66
C THR A 12 -7.36 14.82 2.36
N ALA A 13 -8.17 15.18 3.34
CA ALA A 13 -9.62 15.30 3.16
C ALA A 13 -9.95 16.34 2.09
N ALA A 14 -9.29 17.49 2.11
CA ALA A 14 -9.49 18.54 1.12
C ALA A 14 -9.10 18.07 -0.28
N ALA A 15 -7.98 17.37 -0.42
CA ALA A 15 -7.53 16.83 -1.71
C ALA A 15 -8.52 15.81 -2.27
N LEU A 16 -9.03 14.90 -1.45
CA LEU A 16 -10.02 13.92 -1.86
C LEU A 16 -11.34 14.57 -2.24
N ALA A 17 -11.79 15.56 -1.47
CA ALA A 17 -13.00 16.33 -1.79
C ALA A 17 -12.84 17.11 -3.10
N GLY A 18 -11.62 17.52 -3.43
CA GLY A 18 -11.28 18.22 -4.67
C GLY A 18 -11.11 17.31 -5.90
N GLY A 19 -11.31 16.00 -5.74
CA GLY A 19 -11.28 15.06 -6.85
C GLY A 19 -10.01 14.23 -7.00
N LEU A 20 -9.09 14.28 -6.03
CA LEU A 20 -7.91 13.41 -6.04
C LEU A 20 -8.36 11.95 -6.00
N ASP A 21 -7.91 11.15 -6.96
CA ASP A 21 -8.11 9.70 -6.92
C ASP A 21 -7.04 9.07 -6.03
N PRO A 22 -7.42 8.39 -4.92
CA PRO A 22 -6.43 7.77 -4.02
C PRO A 22 -5.64 6.64 -4.68
N ARG A 23 -6.04 6.17 -5.86
CA ARG A 23 -5.28 5.18 -6.64
C ARG A 23 -4.15 5.80 -7.44
N GLU A 24 -4.14 7.11 -7.62
CA GLU A 24 -3.04 7.83 -8.23
C GLU A 24 -1.90 7.99 -7.23
N ARG A 25 -1.02 6.98 -7.22
CA ARG A 25 0.00 6.82 -6.20
C ARG A 25 0.87 8.06 -6.01
N ASP A 26 1.40 8.60 -7.11
CA ASP A 26 2.33 9.72 -7.01
C ASP A 26 1.66 10.99 -6.47
N ALA A 27 0.45 11.28 -6.93
CA ALA A 27 -0.32 12.41 -6.46
C ALA A 27 -0.66 12.27 -4.97
N PHE A 28 -1.03 11.06 -4.54
CA PHE A 28 -1.37 10.78 -3.14
C PHE A 28 -0.13 10.84 -2.25
N LEU A 29 1.02 10.33 -2.73
CA LEU A 29 2.30 10.41 -2.01
C LEU A 29 2.77 11.85 -1.81
N ALA A 30 2.38 12.78 -2.68
CA ALA A 30 2.75 14.18 -2.53
C ALA A 30 2.08 14.85 -1.33
N LEU A 31 1.04 14.24 -0.78
CA LEU A 31 0.36 14.77 0.40
C LEU A 31 1.21 14.57 1.66
N ARG A 32 1.18 15.59 2.53
CA ARG A 32 1.89 15.55 3.80
C ARG A 32 1.39 14.39 4.66
N GLY A 33 2.32 13.63 5.22
CA GLY A 33 2.01 12.53 6.11
C GLY A 33 1.64 11.21 5.42
N ILE A 34 1.67 11.18 4.09
CA ILE A 34 1.40 9.96 3.32
C ILE A 34 2.73 9.36 2.86
N GLY A 35 3.10 8.24 3.46
CA GLY A 35 4.27 7.47 3.04
C GLY A 35 3.90 6.40 2.01
N PRO A 36 4.92 5.68 1.46
CA PRO A 36 4.69 4.65 0.46
C PRO A 36 3.73 3.55 0.91
N TRP A 37 3.86 3.06 2.15
CA TRP A 37 2.97 2.02 2.67
C TRP A 37 1.52 2.49 2.70
N THR A 38 1.29 3.72 3.20
CA THR A 38 -0.07 4.28 3.29
C THR A 38 -0.67 4.46 1.90
N ALA A 39 0.09 5.02 0.96
CA ALA A 39 -0.38 5.21 -0.41
C ALA A 39 -0.74 3.88 -1.07
N ASP A 40 0.11 2.88 -0.92
CA ASP A 40 -0.12 1.55 -1.50
C ASP A 40 -1.31 0.84 -0.84
N TYR A 41 -1.41 0.90 0.48
CA TYR A 41 -2.53 0.31 1.21
C TYR A 41 -3.86 0.93 0.79
N VAL A 42 -3.92 2.26 0.72
CA VAL A 42 -5.14 2.97 0.32
C VAL A 42 -5.53 2.62 -1.12
N ALA A 43 -4.56 2.62 -2.04
CA ALA A 43 -4.82 2.24 -3.43
C ALA A 43 -5.42 0.83 -3.53
N MET A 44 -4.86 -0.12 -2.78
CA MET A 44 -5.37 -1.49 -2.73
C MET A 44 -6.80 -1.54 -2.20
N ARG A 45 -7.08 -0.83 -1.10
CA ARG A 45 -8.42 -0.79 -0.49
C ARG A 45 -9.44 -0.08 -1.39
N CYS A 46 -8.98 0.81 -2.26
CA CYS A 46 -9.83 1.49 -3.24
C CYS A 46 -9.97 0.73 -4.55
N GLY A 47 -9.52 -0.51 -4.61
CA GLY A 47 -9.79 -1.40 -5.72
C GLY A 47 -8.66 -1.58 -6.73
N ASP A 48 -7.46 -1.08 -6.46
CA ASP A 48 -6.30 -1.38 -7.32
C ASP A 48 -5.92 -2.86 -7.12
N PRO A 49 -6.00 -3.70 -8.16
CA PRO A 49 -5.74 -5.13 -8.04
C PRO A 49 -4.26 -5.50 -7.99
N ASP A 50 -3.35 -4.57 -8.33
CA ASP A 50 -1.95 -4.88 -8.53
C ASP A 50 -1.02 -4.04 -7.66
N VAL A 51 -1.28 -4.07 -6.35
CA VAL A 51 -0.43 -3.39 -5.36
C VAL A 51 0.35 -4.43 -4.57
N LEU A 52 1.66 -4.22 -4.46
CA LEU A 52 2.52 -5.02 -3.60
C LEU A 52 2.96 -4.15 -2.41
N LEU A 53 2.57 -4.55 -1.21
CA LEU A 53 3.00 -3.91 0.02
C LEU A 53 4.35 -4.50 0.45
N GLU A 54 5.40 -4.21 -0.29
CA GLU A 54 6.71 -4.87 -0.14
C GLU A 54 7.39 -4.62 1.20
N THR A 55 7.08 -3.50 1.85
CA THR A 55 7.65 -3.15 3.15
C THR A 55 6.74 -3.57 4.32
N ASP A 56 5.56 -4.08 4.05
CA ASP A 56 4.64 -4.51 5.09
C ASP A 56 5.15 -5.75 5.82
N LEU A 57 5.20 -5.67 7.14
CA LEU A 57 5.77 -6.73 7.96
C LEU A 57 4.96 -8.03 7.85
N GLY A 58 3.64 -7.94 7.80
CA GLY A 58 2.77 -9.11 7.65
C GLY A 58 2.96 -9.79 6.29
N VAL A 59 3.09 -9.01 5.23
CA VAL A 59 3.37 -9.54 3.89
C VAL A 59 4.72 -10.26 3.87
N ARG A 60 5.75 -9.66 4.45
CA ARG A 60 7.08 -10.27 4.51
C ARG A 60 7.09 -11.55 5.34
N ARG A 61 6.39 -11.56 6.47
CA ARG A 61 6.27 -12.75 7.31
C ARG A 61 5.53 -13.88 6.60
N GLY A 62 4.47 -13.55 5.89
CA GLY A 62 3.72 -14.54 5.11
C GLY A 62 4.57 -15.13 3.99
N PHE A 63 5.30 -14.29 3.26
CA PHE A 63 6.17 -14.76 2.20
C PHE A 63 7.34 -15.60 2.71
N ALA A 64 7.85 -15.30 3.91
CA ALA A 64 8.93 -16.07 4.53
C ALA A 64 8.54 -17.53 4.77
N ARG A 65 7.26 -17.84 4.84
CA ARG A 65 6.77 -19.23 4.93
C ARG A 65 6.84 -19.97 3.60
N LEU A 66 6.98 -19.25 2.50
CA LEU A 66 6.99 -19.83 1.15
C LEU A 66 8.38 -19.84 0.52
N GLY A 67 9.27 -18.96 0.97
CA GLY A 67 10.60 -18.85 0.38
C GLY A 67 11.45 -17.78 1.04
N ASP A 68 12.53 -17.40 0.39
CA ASP A 68 13.46 -16.39 0.88
C ASP A 68 12.80 -15.00 0.83
N PRO A 69 12.66 -14.30 1.97
CA PRO A 69 12.06 -12.97 1.99
C PRO A 69 12.72 -11.97 1.03
N ALA A 70 14.02 -12.11 0.77
CA ALA A 70 14.73 -11.24 -0.16
C ALA A 70 14.27 -11.40 -1.61
N ALA A 71 13.58 -12.48 -1.94
CA ALA A 71 13.06 -12.73 -3.28
C ALA A 71 11.64 -12.20 -3.50
N LEU A 72 11.02 -11.57 -2.51
CA LEU A 72 9.61 -11.16 -2.59
C LEU A 72 9.31 -10.30 -3.82
N VAL A 73 10.05 -9.22 -4.00
CA VAL A 73 9.78 -8.26 -5.10
C VAL A 73 9.92 -8.94 -6.44
N ARG A 74 10.98 -9.74 -6.62
CA ARG A 74 11.23 -10.46 -7.87
C ARG A 74 10.14 -11.51 -8.14
N ARG A 75 9.78 -12.28 -7.13
CA ARG A 75 8.75 -13.32 -7.28
C ARG A 75 7.38 -12.70 -7.55
N ALA A 76 7.10 -11.54 -6.98
CA ALA A 76 5.81 -10.86 -7.15
C ALA A 76 5.58 -10.38 -8.59
N GLU A 77 6.61 -10.23 -9.40
CA GLU A 77 6.42 -9.87 -10.80
C GLU A 77 5.56 -10.90 -11.56
N ALA A 78 5.66 -12.18 -11.20
CA ALA A 78 4.85 -13.24 -11.79
C ALA A 78 3.37 -13.16 -11.38
N TRP A 79 3.04 -12.38 -10.35
CA TRP A 79 1.67 -12.24 -9.85
C TRP A 79 0.91 -11.09 -10.47
N ARG A 80 1.57 -10.27 -11.31
CA ARG A 80 0.90 -9.19 -12.00
C ARG A 80 -0.18 -9.73 -12.94
N PRO A 81 -1.31 -9.06 -13.07
CA PRO A 81 -1.71 -7.80 -12.45
C PRO A 81 -2.53 -7.98 -11.15
N TRP A 82 -2.28 -9.04 -10.40
CA TRP A 82 -3.11 -9.46 -9.27
C TRP A 82 -2.37 -9.45 -7.93
N ARG A 83 -1.34 -8.61 -7.78
CA ARG A 83 -0.50 -8.61 -6.57
C ARG A 83 -1.27 -8.24 -5.30
N SER A 84 -2.33 -7.44 -5.39
CA SER A 84 -3.18 -7.12 -4.23
C SER A 84 -3.85 -8.36 -3.66
N TYR A 85 -4.27 -9.27 -4.51
CA TYR A 85 -4.85 -10.54 -4.06
C TYR A 85 -3.79 -11.44 -3.42
N ALA A 86 -2.59 -11.45 -3.98
CA ALA A 86 -1.47 -12.17 -3.38
C ALA A 86 -1.14 -11.63 -1.97
N VAL A 87 -1.18 -10.31 -1.78
CA VAL A 87 -1.00 -9.69 -0.47
C VAL A 87 -2.00 -10.23 0.55
N GLN A 88 -3.26 -10.37 0.18
CA GLN A 88 -4.28 -10.94 1.06
C GLN A 88 -3.93 -12.36 1.50
N HIS A 89 -3.46 -13.19 0.56
CA HIS A 89 -3.02 -14.55 0.87
C HIS A 89 -1.80 -14.56 1.79
N LEU A 90 -0.84 -13.68 1.54
CA LEU A 90 0.37 -13.59 2.37
C LEU A 90 0.03 -13.18 3.80
N TRP A 91 -0.90 -12.25 3.98
CA TRP A 91 -1.36 -11.89 5.32
C TRP A 91 -1.99 -13.08 6.06
N SER A 92 -2.67 -13.96 5.37
CA SER A 92 -3.27 -15.14 5.99
C SER A 92 -2.24 -16.15 6.47
N LEU A 93 -1.02 -16.10 5.92
CA LEU A 93 0.09 -16.97 6.31
C LEU A 93 0.96 -16.38 7.43
N ALA A 94 0.81 -15.11 7.71
CA ALA A 94 1.66 -14.39 8.66
C ALA A 94 1.51 -14.84 10.13
#